data_f932f4f8b9731a65205d45faa56b86b6
#
_entry.id   f932f4f8b9731a65205d45faa56b86b6
#
_cell.length_a   1.000
_cell.length_b   1.000
_cell.length_c   1.000
_cell.angle_alpha   90.00
_cell.angle_beta   90.00
_cell.angle_gamma   90.00
#
_symmetry.space_group_name_H-M   'P 1'
#
loop_
_entity.id
_entity.type
_entity.pdbx_description
1 polymer ?
#
loop_
_entity_poly.entity_id
_entity_poly.type
_entity_poly.pdbx_seq_one_letter_code
_entity_poly.pdbx_strand_id
1 'polypeptide(L)'
;MMSYGYDPHLSEGAAKTPLFQTSTFVFKNSKEGRAYFEVAYGLRKKKNSEDLPLSYARINNPNAEIAEERLKLWDKAESCALFQSGMAAISTSILELSKPGGLILHSSTLYGGTNHFIKDVLPKYNISSMEFDDNDSLDDIISEKKKKFGDIDVNIVYIESPANPTNQI
;
A
#
# COMPACT_ATOMS: atom_id res chain seq x y z
N MET A 1 17.08 12.56 -11.35
CA MET A 1 16.24 12.23 -10.17
C MET A 1 15.44 13.42 -9.63
N MET A 2 15.98 14.65 -9.60
CA MET A 2 15.28 15.82 -9.03
C MET A 2 14.01 16.24 -9.77
N SER A 3 13.88 15.95 -11.06
CA SER A 3 12.70 16.27 -11.89
C SER A 3 11.83 15.05 -12.23
N TYR A 4 12.19 13.84 -11.78
CA TYR A 4 11.40 12.64 -12.07
C TYR A 4 10.02 12.72 -11.43
N GLY A 5 8.99 12.38 -12.19
CA GLY A 5 7.60 12.46 -11.75
C GLY A 5 7.03 13.89 -11.68
N TYR A 6 7.75 14.88 -12.18
CA TYR A 6 7.32 16.27 -12.15
C TYR A 6 7.67 17.00 -13.47
N ASP A 7 6.67 17.60 -14.08
CA ASP A 7 6.85 18.50 -15.21
C ASP A 7 6.74 19.97 -14.75
N PRO A 8 7.83 20.74 -14.78
CA PRO A 8 7.82 22.16 -14.41
C PRO A 8 6.82 23.01 -15.20
N HIS A 9 6.53 22.65 -16.45
CA HIS A 9 5.60 23.41 -17.30
C HIS A 9 4.15 23.34 -16.83
N LEU A 10 3.79 22.36 -16.00
CA LEU A 10 2.51 22.29 -15.32
C LEU A 10 2.39 23.24 -14.12
N SER A 11 3.50 23.92 -13.75
CA SER A 11 3.59 24.84 -12.61
C SER A 11 4.45 26.07 -12.96
N GLU A 12 4.10 26.77 -14.05
CA GLU A 12 4.73 28.02 -14.47
C GLU A 12 6.25 27.93 -14.67
N GLY A 13 6.79 26.76 -14.97
CA GLY A 13 8.23 26.53 -15.12
C GLY A 13 9.00 26.41 -13.82
N ALA A 14 8.34 26.23 -12.69
CA ALA A 14 9.00 26.09 -11.39
C ALA A 14 9.93 24.89 -11.35
N ALA A 15 11.25 25.11 -11.18
CA ALA A 15 12.24 24.05 -11.16
C ALA A 15 12.09 23.10 -9.96
N LYS A 16 11.55 23.58 -8.87
CA LYS A 16 11.16 22.79 -7.69
C LYS A 16 9.65 22.61 -7.68
N THR A 17 9.19 21.43 -7.30
CA THR A 17 7.76 21.17 -7.14
C THR A 17 7.13 22.16 -6.16
N PRO A 18 6.10 22.91 -6.57
CA PRO A 18 5.33 23.74 -5.65
C PRO A 18 4.63 22.90 -4.60
N LEU A 19 4.30 23.53 -3.48
CA LEU A 19 3.49 22.91 -2.44
C LEU A 19 2.00 23.10 -2.75
N PHE A 20 1.32 22.05 -3.16
CA PHE A 20 -0.12 22.05 -3.46
C PHE A 20 -0.92 21.86 -2.18
N GLN A 21 -1.36 22.97 -1.55
CA GLN A 21 -2.10 22.96 -0.28
C GLN A 21 -3.62 22.95 -0.45
N THR A 22 -4.11 22.76 -1.67
CA THR A 22 -5.55 22.68 -1.92
C THR A 22 -6.08 21.27 -1.65
N SER A 23 -7.30 21.18 -1.16
CA SER A 23 -8.03 19.92 -1.04
C SER A 23 -8.82 19.55 -2.29
N THR A 24 -9.15 20.51 -3.14
CA THR A 24 -10.05 20.31 -4.28
C THR A 24 -9.41 20.83 -5.56
N PHE A 25 -9.54 20.06 -6.62
CA PHE A 25 -9.09 20.42 -7.96
C PHE A 25 -10.32 20.60 -8.87
N VAL A 26 -10.23 21.54 -9.80
CA VAL A 26 -11.33 21.88 -10.71
C VAL A 26 -11.13 21.23 -12.07
N PHE A 27 -12.19 20.74 -12.67
CA PHE A 27 -12.18 20.26 -14.05
C PHE A 27 -12.27 21.43 -15.02
N LYS A 28 -11.62 21.31 -16.17
CA LYS A 28 -11.69 22.34 -17.23
C LYS A 28 -13.10 22.51 -17.79
N ASN A 29 -13.88 21.43 -17.80
CA ASN A 29 -15.26 21.42 -18.29
C ASN A 29 -16.00 20.18 -17.81
N SER A 30 -17.31 20.14 -18.03
CA SER A 30 -18.16 19.02 -17.60
C SER A 30 -17.83 17.68 -18.27
N LYS A 31 -17.27 17.69 -19.48
CA LYS A 31 -16.89 16.44 -20.17
C LYS A 31 -15.69 15.79 -19.47
N GLU A 32 -14.72 16.59 -19.05
CA GLU A 32 -13.56 16.11 -18.31
C GLU A 32 -13.98 15.53 -16.95
N GLY A 33 -14.84 16.23 -16.20
CA GLY A 33 -15.38 15.73 -14.94
C GLY A 33 -16.17 14.43 -15.12
N ARG A 34 -17.00 14.34 -16.15
CA ARG A 34 -17.73 13.12 -16.47
C ARG A 34 -16.77 11.96 -16.78
N ALA A 35 -15.77 12.17 -17.61
CA ALA A 35 -14.77 11.15 -17.96
C ALA A 35 -14.02 10.63 -16.72
N TYR A 36 -13.65 11.53 -15.81
CA TYR A 36 -13.04 11.17 -14.52
C TYR A 36 -13.96 10.26 -13.71
N PHE A 37 -15.21 10.67 -13.46
CA PHE A 37 -16.13 9.90 -12.63
C PHE A 37 -16.56 8.57 -13.26
N GLU A 38 -16.68 8.49 -14.58
CA GLU A 38 -16.95 7.21 -15.27
C GLU A 38 -15.87 6.16 -14.97
N VAL A 39 -14.59 6.57 -14.90
CA VAL A 39 -13.49 5.67 -14.55
C VAL A 39 -13.44 5.43 -13.04
N ALA A 40 -13.57 6.49 -12.22
CA ALA A 40 -13.48 6.40 -10.78
C ALA A 40 -14.57 5.49 -10.17
N TYR A 41 -15.77 5.46 -10.75
CA TYR A 41 -16.86 4.57 -10.34
C TYR A 41 -16.89 3.23 -11.07
N GLY A 42 -15.87 2.93 -11.89
CA GLY A 42 -15.79 1.65 -12.59
C GLY A 42 -16.80 1.46 -13.72
N LEU A 43 -17.45 2.53 -14.18
CA LEU A 43 -18.40 2.47 -15.30
C LEU A 43 -17.72 2.17 -16.63
N ARG A 44 -16.44 2.48 -16.72
CA ARG A 44 -15.55 2.09 -17.82
C ARG A 44 -14.10 1.97 -17.35
N LYS A 45 -13.27 1.29 -18.13
CA LYS A 45 -11.83 1.27 -17.92
C LYS A 45 -11.16 2.56 -18.41
N LYS A 46 -10.10 2.98 -17.73
CA LYS A 46 -9.20 4.04 -18.20
C LYS A 46 -8.55 3.61 -19.53
N LYS A 47 -8.48 4.50 -20.50
CA LYS A 47 -7.73 4.26 -21.75
C LYS A 47 -6.24 4.52 -21.53
N ASN A 48 -5.37 3.78 -22.22
CA ASN A 48 -3.92 3.92 -22.05
C ASN A 48 -3.39 5.33 -22.36
N SER A 49 -4.05 6.06 -23.26
CA SER A 49 -3.68 7.44 -23.67
C SER A 49 -4.46 8.53 -22.94
N GLU A 50 -5.20 8.18 -21.88
CA GLU A 50 -6.06 9.12 -21.16
C GLU A 50 -5.39 9.57 -19.86
N ASP A 51 -5.12 10.88 -19.76
CA ASP A 51 -4.72 11.49 -18.51
C ASP A 51 -5.98 11.95 -17.77
N LEU A 52 -6.22 11.35 -16.62
CA LEU A 52 -7.32 11.76 -15.77
C LEU A 52 -6.86 12.93 -14.87
N PRO A 53 -7.68 13.99 -14.77
CA PRO A 53 -7.36 15.11 -13.91
C PRO A 53 -7.44 14.72 -12.43
N LEU A 54 -6.83 15.54 -11.59
CA LEU A 54 -7.01 15.44 -10.15
C LEU A 54 -8.41 15.91 -9.76
N SER A 55 -8.91 15.39 -8.65
CA SER A 55 -10.25 15.72 -8.13
C SER A 55 -10.18 16.21 -6.70
N TYR A 56 -9.62 15.43 -5.81
CA TYR A 56 -9.61 15.71 -4.39
C TYR A 56 -8.36 15.16 -3.71
N ALA A 57 -7.69 15.98 -2.88
CA ALA A 57 -6.38 15.67 -2.30
C ALA A 57 -6.38 14.43 -1.36
N ARG A 58 -7.52 13.99 -0.84
CA ARG A 58 -7.62 12.72 -0.11
C ARG A 58 -7.46 11.50 -1.01
N ILE A 59 -7.80 11.64 -2.30
CA ILE A 59 -7.67 10.58 -3.30
C ILE A 59 -6.27 10.62 -3.90
N ASN A 60 -5.88 11.79 -4.41
CA ASN A 60 -4.55 12.04 -4.95
C ASN A 60 -4.19 13.52 -4.87
N ASN A 61 -2.89 13.81 -4.76
CA ASN A 61 -2.34 15.14 -4.69
C ASN A 61 -0.99 15.16 -5.43
N PRO A 62 -0.65 16.20 -6.20
CA PRO A 62 0.61 16.23 -6.94
C PRO A 62 1.85 16.00 -6.09
N ASN A 63 1.86 16.49 -4.85
CA ASN A 63 3.00 16.27 -3.94
C ASN A 63 3.15 14.81 -3.56
N ALA A 64 2.04 14.10 -3.30
CA ALA A 64 2.04 12.66 -3.02
C ALA A 64 2.47 11.86 -4.25
N GLU A 65 1.85 12.11 -5.40
CA GLU A 65 2.16 11.41 -6.65
C GLU A 65 3.64 11.55 -7.04
N ILE A 66 4.21 12.76 -6.93
CA ILE A 66 5.64 12.99 -7.23
C ILE A 66 6.53 12.23 -6.24
N ALA A 67 6.18 12.17 -4.96
CA ALA A 67 6.93 11.43 -3.97
C ALA A 67 6.84 9.91 -4.22
N GLU A 68 5.66 9.39 -4.52
CA GLU A 68 5.42 7.99 -4.90
C GLU A 68 6.23 7.58 -6.12
N GLU A 69 6.19 8.40 -7.19
CA GLU A 69 6.98 8.19 -8.41
C GLU A 69 8.50 8.13 -8.15
N ARG A 70 9.00 8.91 -7.19
CA ARG A 70 10.42 8.89 -6.83
C ARG A 70 10.79 7.73 -5.95
N LEU A 71 9.94 7.38 -4.97
CA LEU A 71 10.19 6.28 -4.04
C LEU A 71 10.21 4.94 -4.75
N LYS A 72 9.29 4.69 -5.68
CA LYS A 72 9.25 3.43 -6.43
C LYS A 72 10.55 3.12 -7.19
N LEU A 73 11.35 4.15 -7.55
CA LEU A 73 12.63 3.93 -8.24
C LEU A 73 13.67 3.21 -7.37
N TRP A 74 13.64 3.42 -6.05
CA TRP A 74 14.59 2.83 -5.13
C TRP A 74 14.41 1.31 -5.04
N ASP A 75 13.17 0.86 -5.02
CA ASP A 75 12.81 -0.55 -4.93
C ASP A 75 12.56 -1.18 -6.30
N LYS A 76 12.70 -0.42 -7.40
CA LYS A 76 12.34 -0.85 -8.77
C LYS A 76 10.90 -1.37 -8.84
N ALA A 77 10.01 -0.78 -8.04
CA ALA A 77 8.61 -1.17 -7.95
C ALA A 77 7.79 -0.63 -9.13
N GLU A 78 6.71 -1.32 -9.46
CA GLU A 78 5.74 -0.89 -10.47
C GLU A 78 4.93 0.31 -9.99
N SER A 79 4.59 0.33 -8.71
CA SER A 79 3.80 1.39 -8.07
C SER A 79 4.23 1.61 -6.62
N CYS A 80 3.80 2.74 -6.07
CA CYS A 80 4.01 3.11 -4.67
C CYS A 80 2.76 3.82 -4.17
N ALA A 81 2.44 3.69 -2.91
CA ALA A 81 1.39 4.44 -2.25
C ALA A 81 1.90 5.03 -0.94
N LEU A 82 1.66 6.32 -0.71
CA LEU A 82 2.04 7.02 0.51
C LEU A 82 0.90 7.02 1.53
N PHE A 83 1.26 6.84 2.79
CA PHE A 83 0.36 6.89 3.93
C PHE A 83 0.88 7.87 4.99
N GLN A 84 0.00 8.32 5.88
CA GLN A 84 0.35 9.27 6.94
C GLN A 84 1.26 8.67 8.02
N SER A 85 1.33 7.34 8.11
CA SER A 85 2.17 6.63 9.07
C SER A 85 2.51 5.22 8.58
N GLY A 86 3.58 4.63 9.11
CA GLY A 86 3.93 3.24 8.85
C GLY A 86 2.80 2.28 9.24
N MET A 87 2.11 2.50 10.37
CA MET A 87 0.97 1.67 10.76
C MET A 87 -0.23 1.81 9.81
N ALA A 88 -0.45 2.99 9.23
CA ALA A 88 -1.48 3.15 8.21
C ALA A 88 -1.14 2.35 6.94
N ALA A 89 0.12 2.36 6.51
CA ALA A 89 0.60 1.56 5.38
C ALA A 89 0.47 0.06 5.67
N ILE A 90 0.93 -0.40 6.83
CA ILE A 90 0.88 -1.81 7.25
C ILE A 90 -0.57 -2.30 7.33
N SER A 91 -1.41 -1.61 8.09
CA SER A 91 -2.79 -2.04 8.32
C SER A 91 -3.62 -2.05 7.03
N THR A 92 -3.46 -1.03 6.18
CA THR A 92 -4.18 -0.96 4.90
C THR A 92 -3.73 -2.09 3.97
N SER A 93 -2.42 -2.31 3.83
CA SER A 93 -1.89 -3.38 2.98
C SER A 93 -2.34 -4.77 3.44
N ILE A 94 -2.29 -5.03 4.75
CA ILE A 94 -2.74 -6.30 5.30
C ILE A 94 -4.24 -6.51 5.08
N LEU A 95 -5.08 -5.50 5.35
CA LEU A 95 -6.52 -5.61 5.15
C LEU A 95 -6.91 -5.79 3.69
N GLU A 96 -6.23 -5.11 2.76
CA GLU A 96 -6.49 -5.24 1.32
C GLU A 96 -6.14 -6.64 0.79
N LEU A 97 -5.03 -7.20 1.26
CA LEU A 97 -4.52 -8.49 0.80
C LEU A 97 -5.14 -9.69 1.55
N SER A 98 -5.79 -9.46 2.69
CA SER A 98 -6.41 -10.51 3.49
C SER A 98 -7.89 -10.70 3.14
N LYS A 99 -8.38 -11.91 3.43
CA LYS A 99 -9.81 -12.24 3.34
C LYS A 99 -10.27 -12.82 4.67
N PRO A 100 -11.52 -12.56 5.09
CA PRO A 100 -12.11 -13.28 6.22
C PRO A 100 -12.01 -14.81 6.02
N GLY A 101 -11.54 -15.52 7.03
CA GLY A 101 -11.23 -16.94 6.96
C GLY A 101 -9.85 -17.28 6.40
N GLY A 102 -9.04 -16.29 6.03
CA GLY A 102 -7.68 -16.49 5.56
C GLY A 102 -6.63 -16.50 6.67
N LEU A 103 -5.41 -16.84 6.31
CA LEU A 103 -4.26 -16.96 7.21
C LEU A 103 -3.14 -16.01 6.81
N ILE A 104 -2.54 -15.37 7.82
CA ILE A 104 -1.29 -14.61 7.70
C ILE A 104 -0.17 -15.42 8.36
N LEU A 105 0.88 -15.71 7.62
CA LEU A 105 2.14 -16.20 8.19
C LEU A 105 3.02 -14.99 8.48
N HIS A 106 3.62 -14.92 9.66
CA HIS A 106 4.49 -13.79 9.98
C HIS A 106 5.72 -14.21 10.77
N SER A 107 6.83 -13.46 10.61
CA SER A 107 8.03 -13.67 11.43
C SER A 107 7.74 -13.44 12.91
N SER A 108 8.47 -14.12 13.77
CA SER A 108 8.34 -14.03 15.24
C SER A 108 8.63 -12.63 15.75
N THR A 109 9.60 -11.95 15.14
CA THR A 109 10.03 -10.60 15.52
C THR A 109 9.38 -9.56 14.63
N LEU A 110 8.47 -8.78 15.23
CA LEU A 110 7.74 -7.72 14.55
C LEU A 110 7.74 -6.44 15.40
N TYR A 111 7.60 -5.30 14.73
CA TYR A 111 7.26 -4.05 15.40
C TYR A 111 6.00 -4.23 16.27
N GLY A 112 6.03 -3.69 17.51
CA GLY A 112 4.96 -3.92 18.48
C GLY A 112 3.55 -3.58 17.99
N GLY A 113 3.41 -2.50 17.21
CA GLY A 113 2.13 -2.13 16.61
C GLY A 113 1.63 -3.15 15.60
N THR A 114 2.51 -3.70 14.78
CA THR A 114 2.19 -4.75 13.80
C THR A 114 1.80 -6.05 14.51
N ASN A 115 2.58 -6.44 15.51
CA ASN A 115 2.29 -7.65 16.31
C ASN A 115 0.92 -7.56 16.97
N HIS A 116 0.62 -6.43 17.63
CA HIS A 116 -0.71 -6.20 18.21
C HIS A 116 -1.82 -6.22 17.16
N PHE A 117 -1.61 -5.58 16.01
CA PHE A 117 -2.59 -5.58 14.93
C PHE A 117 -2.90 -6.98 14.44
N ILE A 118 -1.87 -7.79 14.17
CA ILE A 118 -2.03 -9.15 13.66
C ILE A 118 -2.64 -10.09 14.71
N LYS A 119 -2.20 -10.03 15.96
CA LYS A 119 -2.59 -11.00 17.00
C LYS A 119 -3.88 -10.63 17.75
N ASP A 120 -4.20 -9.35 17.90
CA ASP A 120 -5.32 -8.91 18.75
C ASP A 120 -6.44 -8.22 17.99
N VAL A 121 -6.16 -7.64 16.81
CA VAL A 121 -7.17 -6.93 16.02
C VAL A 121 -7.74 -7.81 14.92
N LEU A 122 -6.91 -8.39 14.07
CA LEU A 122 -7.35 -9.17 12.91
C LEU A 122 -8.21 -10.40 13.23
N PRO A 123 -8.02 -11.12 14.37
CA PRO A 123 -8.93 -12.22 14.72
C PRO A 123 -10.40 -11.79 14.89
N LYS A 124 -10.65 -10.53 15.27
CA LYS A 124 -12.01 -9.96 15.36
C LYS A 124 -12.70 -9.85 13.98
N TYR A 125 -11.92 -9.90 12.91
CA TYR A 125 -12.38 -9.87 11.52
C TYR A 125 -12.28 -11.25 10.84
N ASN A 126 -12.14 -12.32 11.66
CA ASN A 126 -12.00 -13.70 11.18
C ASN A 126 -10.78 -13.89 10.26
N ILE A 127 -9.66 -13.24 10.59
CA ILE A 127 -8.37 -13.41 9.93
C ILE A 127 -7.42 -14.03 10.96
N SER A 128 -6.93 -15.23 10.67
CA SER A 128 -6.03 -15.98 11.54
C SER A 128 -4.57 -15.62 11.26
N SER A 129 -3.70 -15.87 12.23
CA SER A 129 -2.25 -15.72 12.03
C SER A 129 -1.48 -16.90 12.59
N MET A 130 -0.32 -17.17 12.00
CA MET A 130 0.65 -18.14 12.48
C MET A 130 2.04 -17.52 12.44
N GLU A 131 2.73 -17.61 13.55
CA GLU A 131 4.11 -17.16 13.71
C GLU A 131 5.07 -18.25 13.25
N PHE A 132 6.17 -17.87 12.65
CA PHE A 132 7.32 -18.73 12.36
C PHE A 132 8.60 -18.04 12.83
N ASP A 133 9.61 -18.85 13.17
CA ASP A 133 10.92 -18.39 13.60
C ASP A 133 11.92 -18.43 12.43
N ASP A 134 12.98 -17.63 12.51
CA ASP A 134 14.05 -17.58 11.49
C ASP A 134 14.79 -18.91 11.31
N ASN A 135 14.72 -19.78 12.31
CA ASN A 135 15.33 -21.12 12.28
C ASN A 135 14.39 -22.20 11.73
N ASP A 136 13.13 -21.86 11.51
CA ASP A 136 12.17 -22.82 10.99
C ASP A 136 12.43 -23.08 9.50
N SER A 137 12.48 -24.34 9.12
CA SER A 137 12.51 -24.68 7.69
C SER A 137 11.14 -24.46 7.05
N LEU A 138 11.12 -24.26 5.75
CA LEU A 138 9.86 -24.12 5.01
C LEU A 138 8.94 -25.34 5.20
N ASP A 139 9.54 -26.54 5.27
CA ASP A 139 8.80 -27.79 5.48
C ASP A 139 8.16 -27.85 6.88
N ASP A 140 8.85 -27.35 7.91
CA ASP A 140 8.32 -27.24 9.27
C ASP A 140 7.14 -26.29 9.32
N ILE A 141 7.29 -25.10 8.73
CA ILE A 141 6.22 -24.08 8.64
C ILE A 141 4.98 -24.64 7.92
N ILE A 142 5.16 -25.32 6.79
CA ILE A 142 4.07 -25.93 6.03
C ILE A 142 3.38 -27.04 6.84
N SER A 143 4.18 -27.89 7.51
CA SER A 143 3.67 -28.99 8.34
C SER A 143 2.87 -28.47 9.55
N GLU A 144 3.38 -27.45 10.23
CA GLU A 144 2.70 -26.83 11.36
C GLU A 144 1.42 -26.09 10.91
N LYS A 145 1.47 -25.36 9.81
CA LYS A 145 0.30 -24.73 9.19
C LYS A 145 -0.78 -25.78 8.92
N LYS A 146 -0.44 -26.89 8.28
CA LYS A 146 -1.39 -27.96 7.96
C LYS A 146 -1.99 -28.58 9.21
N LYS A 147 -1.19 -28.76 10.26
CA LYS A 147 -1.63 -29.32 11.53
C LYS A 147 -2.59 -28.39 12.27
N LYS A 148 -2.34 -27.08 12.31
CA LYS A 148 -3.11 -26.08 13.06
C LYS A 148 -4.33 -25.56 12.32
N PHE A 149 -4.21 -25.39 11.01
CA PHE A 149 -5.19 -24.66 10.18
C PHE A 149 -5.73 -25.47 8.99
N GLY A 150 -5.23 -26.71 8.78
CA GLY A 150 -5.69 -27.53 7.67
C GLY A 150 -5.43 -26.88 6.30
N ASP A 151 -6.46 -26.83 5.46
CA ASP A 151 -6.39 -26.32 4.09
C ASP A 151 -6.72 -24.81 3.96
N ILE A 152 -6.69 -24.05 5.08
CA ILE A 152 -6.88 -22.59 5.01
C ILE A 152 -5.83 -21.96 4.11
N ASP A 153 -6.26 -21.08 3.22
CA ASP A 153 -5.37 -20.35 2.32
C ASP A 153 -4.50 -19.34 3.06
N VAL A 154 -3.21 -19.34 2.75
CA VAL A 154 -2.28 -18.29 3.18
C VAL A 154 -2.47 -17.09 2.27
N ASN A 155 -2.94 -15.99 2.84
CA ASN A 155 -3.13 -14.75 2.08
C ASN A 155 -1.86 -13.90 2.04
N ILE A 156 -1.09 -13.89 3.14
CA ILE A 156 0.09 -13.05 3.31
C ILE A 156 1.18 -13.83 4.00
N VAL A 157 2.41 -13.64 3.55
CA VAL A 157 3.63 -13.90 4.32
C VAL A 157 4.22 -12.54 4.68
N TYR A 158 4.24 -12.20 5.96
CA TYR A 158 4.70 -10.92 6.46
C TYR A 158 6.03 -11.07 7.20
N ILE A 159 7.04 -10.35 6.73
CA ILE A 159 8.40 -10.37 7.28
C ILE A 159 8.83 -8.93 7.55
N GLU A 160 9.50 -8.71 8.66
CA GLU A 160 10.13 -7.45 9.01
C GLU A 160 11.63 -7.64 9.14
N SER A 161 12.41 -6.97 8.27
CA SER A 161 13.88 -7.05 8.28
C SER A 161 14.48 -5.70 7.85
N PRO A 162 15.36 -5.08 8.68
CA PRO A 162 15.63 -5.44 10.07
C PRO A 162 14.42 -5.18 10.99
N ALA A 163 14.19 -6.05 11.96
CA ALA A 163 13.06 -5.96 12.88
C ALA A 163 13.29 -4.90 13.97
N ASN A 164 12.24 -4.17 14.33
CA ASN A 164 12.25 -3.20 15.42
C ASN A 164 11.68 -3.84 16.71
N PRO A 165 12.40 -3.81 17.87
CA PRO A 165 13.65 -3.06 18.13
C PRO A 165 14.92 -3.92 18.06
N THR A 166 14.84 -5.18 17.72
CA THR A 166 15.94 -6.16 17.89
C THR A 166 17.01 -6.07 16.79
N ASN A 167 16.73 -5.40 15.67
CA ASN A 167 17.56 -5.39 14.47
C ASN A 167 17.86 -6.79 13.89
N GLN A 168 16.99 -7.73 14.14
CA GLN A 168 17.08 -9.07 13.55
C GLN A 168 16.85 -8.98 12.04
N ILE A 169 17.68 -9.72 11.26
CA ILE A 169 17.71 -9.67 9.78
C ILE A 169 17.29 -11.01 9.22
#